data_f833bd1ee58af9a3b7c1752fb291333f
#
_entry.id   f833bd1ee58af9a3b7c1752fb291333f
#
_cell.length_a   1.000
_cell.length_b   1.000
_cell.length_c   1.000
_cell.angle_alpha   90.00
_cell.angle_beta   90.00
_cell.angle_gamma   90.00
#
_symmetry.space_group_name_H-M   'P 1'
#
loop_
_entity.id
_entity.type
_entity.pdbx_description
1 polymer ?
#
loop_
_entity_poly.entity_id
_entity_poly.type
_entity_poly.pdbx_seq_one_letter_code
_entity_poly.pdbx_strand_id
1 'polypeptide(L)'
;MKESAERIQYIVDYIVSYKTKIEALNKKGLFDTATLYEIFAQIVCEIWFEQKFINLNSSRANFPYVDLISEDSKLYVQVSTTQDVPTKVKSTLEKIRDSKSSKLEKVEKLYFCVLSNDSIDKVKDYVGEDRIGNIDFVKKDNLITTDDIIQRAKTDIKFQKALFDFLQNENDSLM
;
A
#
# COMPACT_ATOMS: atom_id res chain seq x y z
N MET A 1 26.23 8.38 7.98
CA MET A 1 25.49 7.86 9.16
C MET A 1 24.53 8.89 9.73
N LYS A 2 24.99 10.11 10.05
CA LYS A 2 24.13 11.17 10.58
C LYS A 2 22.98 11.51 9.62
N GLU A 3 23.27 11.71 8.34
CA GLU A 3 22.27 12.03 7.31
C GLU A 3 21.24 10.93 7.11
N SER A 4 21.63 9.65 7.23
CA SER A 4 20.70 8.52 7.15
C SER A 4 19.73 8.54 8.34
N ALA A 5 20.22 8.78 9.55
CA ALA A 5 19.36 8.90 10.73
C ALA A 5 18.37 10.06 10.61
N GLU A 6 18.79 11.18 10.08
CA GLU A 6 17.94 12.34 9.84
C GLU A 6 16.85 12.06 8.81
N ARG A 7 17.18 11.36 7.71
CA ARG A 7 16.20 10.93 6.70
C ARG A 7 15.18 9.96 7.28
N ILE A 8 15.63 8.97 8.04
CA ILE A 8 14.74 7.99 8.69
C ILE A 8 13.80 8.70 9.65
N GLN A 9 14.31 9.62 10.49
CA GLN A 9 13.48 10.38 11.41
C GLN A 9 12.43 11.20 10.69
N TYR A 10 12.81 11.87 9.60
CA TYR A 10 11.87 12.62 8.76
C TYR A 10 10.77 11.73 8.18
N ILE A 11 11.13 10.56 7.66
CA ILE A 11 10.17 9.59 7.12
C ILE A 11 9.19 9.14 8.20
N VAL A 12 9.69 8.78 9.38
CA VAL A 12 8.85 8.35 10.51
C VAL A 12 7.87 9.46 10.92
N ASP A 13 8.38 10.67 11.12
CA ASP A 13 7.58 11.81 11.52
C ASP A 13 6.51 12.15 10.47
N TYR A 14 6.85 12.07 9.19
CA TYR A 14 5.90 12.29 8.10
C TYR A 14 4.78 11.25 8.12
N ILE A 15 5.10 9.97 8.21
CA ILE A 15 4.12 8.88 8.23
C ILE A 15 3.17 9.03 9.42
N VAL A 16 3.70 9.31 10.61
CA VAL A 16 2.90 9.51 11.83
C VAL A 16 1.97 10.72 11.68
N SER A 17 2.49 11.85 11.23
CA SER A 17 1.71 13.07 11.03
C SER A 17 0.64 12.90 9.96
N TYR A 18 0.97 12.28 8.85
CA TYR A 18 0.06 12.00 7.74
C TYR A 18 -1.13 11.16 8.19
N LYS A 19 -0.86 10.10 8.94
CA LYS A 19 -1.87 9.21 9.48
C LYS A 19 -2.81 9.93 10.45
N THR A 20 -2.26 10.66 11.41
CA THR A 20 -3.05 11.45 12.37
C THR A 20 -3.92 12.48 11.66
N LYS A 21 -3.38 13.15 10.65
CA LYS A 21 -4.11 14.13 9.85
C LYS A 21 -5.27 13.52 9.09
N ILE A 22 -5.07 12.37 8.46
CA ILE A 22 -6.12 11.67 7.71
C ILE A 22 -7.22 11.19 8.66
N GLU A 23 -6.89 10.62 9.80
CA GLU A 23 -7.87 10.19 10.80
C GLU A 23 -8.71 11.38 11.31
N ALA A 24 -8.09 12.53 11.54
CA ALA A 24 -8.80 13.74 11.94
C ALA A 24 -9.74 14.25 10.85
N LEU A 25 -9.33 14.23 9.59
CA LEU A 25 -10.15 14.63 8.45
C LEU A 25 -11.34 13.69 8.23
N ASN A 26 -11.12 12.39 8.44
CA ASN A 26 -12.18 11.39 8.36
C ASN A 26 -13.28 11.62 9.40
N LYS A 27 -12.90 11.89 10.63
CA LYS A 27 -13.86 12.20 11.72
C LYS A 27 -14.73 13.42 11.41
N LYS A 28 -14.21 14.37 10.64
CA LYS A 28 -14.93 15.58 10.22
C LYS A 28 -15.77 15.39 8.96
N GLY A 29 -15.68 14.25 8.30
CA GLY A 29 -16.37 13.98 7.02
C GLY A 29 -15.92 14.90 5.87
N LEU A 30 -14.74 15.52 5.96
CA LEU A 30 -14.29 16.54 5.03
C LEU A 30 -13.60 16.01 3.79
N PHE A 31 -13.12 14.76 3.80
CA PHE A 31 -12.40 14.16 2.68
C PHE A 31 -12.64 12.66 2.56
N ASP A 32 -12.57 12.18 1.34
CA ASP A 32 -12.45 10.76 1.06
C ASP A 32 -11.02 10.31 1.44
N THR A 33 -10.89 9.78 2.66
CA THR A 33 -9.62 9.31 3.20
C THR A 33 -9.05 8.14 2.41
N ALA A 34 -9.91 7.31 1.81
CA ALA A 34 -9.47 6.22 0.97
C ALA A 34 -8.63 6.73 -0.21
N THR A 35 -9.10 7.77 -0.90
CA THR A 35 -8.36 8.39 -2.01
C THR A 35 -6.99 8.90 -1.60
N LEU A 36 -6.88 9.55 -0.44
CA LEU A 36 -5.58 10.05 0.05
C LEU A 36 -4.60 8.92 0.35
N TYR A 37 -5.08 7.84 0.97
CA TYR A 37 -4.26 6.66 1.22
C TYR A 37 -3.83 5.95 -0.07
N GLU A 38 -4.70 5.89 -1.07
CA GLU A 38 -4.37 5.32 -2.38
C GLU A 38 -3.27 6.10 -3.09
N ILE A 39 -3.31 7.43 -3.05
CA ILE A 39 -2.25 8.28 -3.63
C ILE A 39 -0.92 8.02 -2.94
N PHE A 40 -0.90 8.00 -1.61
CA PHE A 40 0.31 7.72 -0.84
C PHE A 40 0.83 6.31 -1.11
N ALA A 41 -0.05 5.31 -1.09
CA ALA A 41 0.30 3.92 -1.38
C ALA A 41 0.84 3.74 -2.80
N GLN A 42 0.27 4.44 -3.79
CA GLN A 42 0.78 4.41 -5.17
C GLN A 42 2.25 4.80 -5.24
N ILE A 43 2.61 5.87 -4.57
CA ILE A 43 3.98 6.38 -4.57
C ILE A 43 4.92 5.45 -3.83
N VAL A 44 4.52 4.96 -2.67
CA VAL A 44 5.29 3.95 -1.93
C VAL A 44 5.52 2.71 -2.79
N CYS A 45 4.50 2.22 -3.49
CA CYS A 45 4.63 1.07 -4.37
C CYS A 45 5.54 1.35 -5.57
N GLU A 46 5.45 2.54 -6.17
CA GLU A 46 6.34 2.91 -7.28
C GLU A 46 7.82 2.91 -6.87
N ILE A 47 8.13 3.40 -5.67
CA ILE A 47 9.48 3.37 -5.12
C ILE A 47 9.87 1.94 -4.69
N TRP A 48 8.94 1.22 -4.08
CA TRP A 48 9.16 -0.14 -3.57
C TRP A 48 9.49 -1.15 -4.66
N PHE A 49 8.74 -1.10 -5.76
CA PHE A 49 8.87 -2.03 -6.89
C PHE A 49 9.68 -1.46 -8.06
N GLU A 50 10.11 -0.22 -7.98
CA GLU A 50 10.89 0.47 -9.02
C GLU A 50 10.18 0.47 -10.38
N GLN A 51 8.86 0.63 -10.39
CA GLN A 51 8.06 0.74 -11.60
C GLN A 51 6.84 1.63 -11.38
N LYS A 52 6.19 2.05 -12.47
CA LYS A 52 4.96 2.82 -12.42
C LYS A 52 3.76 1.96 -12.03
N PHE A 53 2.84 2.57 -11.31
CA PHE A 53 1.54 2.00 -10.98
C PHE A 53 0.41 2.88 -11.50
N ILE A 54 -0.69 2.25 -11.87
CA ILE A 54 -1.91 2.90 -12.32
C ILE A 54 -2.92 2.81 -11.18
N ASN A 55 -3.49 3.95 -10.79
CA ASN A 55 -4.61 3.99 -9.87
C ASN A 55 -5.89 3.67 -10.63
N LEU A 56 -6.49 2.53 -10.32
CA LEU A 56 -7.67 2.02 -11.03
C LEU A 56 -8.95 2.78 -10.68
N ASN A 57 -8.97 3.48 -9.55
CA ASN A 57 -10.11 4.29 -9.13
C ASN A 57 -10.13 5.66 -9.83
N SER A 58 -8.99 6.16 -10.26
CA SER A 58 -8.89 7.39 -11.04
C SER A 58 -9.09 7.18 -12.54
N SER A 59 -8.87 5.96 -13.03
CA SER A 59 -9.19 5.55 -14.38
C SER A 59 -10.60 4.96 -14.41
N ARG A 60 -11.38 5.23 -15.46
CA ARG A 60 -12.73 4.67 -15.65
C ARG A 60 -12.73 3.14 -15.87
N ALA A 61 -11.63 2.48 -15.64
CA ALA A 61 -11.53 1.03 -15.72
C ALA A 61 -12.17 0.44 -14.46
N ASN A 62 -13.37 -0.10 -14.60
CA ASN A 62 -14.06 -0.87 -13.58
C ASN A 62 -13.26 -2.15 -13.25
N PHE A 63 -12.25 -2.00 -12.40
CA PHE A 63 -11.64 -3.13 -11.71
C PHE A 63 -12.24 -3.17 -10.31
N PRO A 64 -13.27 -3.99 -10.11
CA PRO A 64 -13.75 -4.18 -8.75
C PRO A 64 -12.64 -4.92 -8.00
N TYR A 65 -12.22 -4.48 -6.86
CA TYR A 65 -11.47 -5.28 -5.88
C TYR A 65 -10.01 -4.94 -5.67
N VAL A 66 -9.35 -4.20 -6.55
CA VAL A 66 -7.97 -3.74 -6.36
C VAL A 66 -7.86 -2.26 -6.71
N ASP A 67 -6.95 -1.56 -6.04
CA ASP A 67 -6.81 -0.12 -6.18
C ASP A 67 -5.71 0.27 -7.16
N LEU A 68 -4.63 -0.51 -7.20
CA LEU A 68 -3.46 -0.23 -8.03
C LEU A 68 -3.07 -1.45 -8.85
N ILE A 69 -2.57 -1.19 -10.06
CA ILE A 69 -1.95 -2.20 -10.92
C ILE A 69 -0.60 -1.69 -11.43
N SER A 70 0.41 -2.55 -11.45
CA SER A 70 1.70 -2.21 -12.04
C SER A 70 1.60 -2.01 -13.55
N GLU A 71 2.52 -1.24 -14.12
CA GLU A 71 2.57 -0.93 -15.56
C GLU A 71 2.68 -2.20 -16.43
N ASP A 72 3.41 -3.21 -15.95
CA ASP A 72 3.54 -4.52 -16.61
C ASP A 72 2.32 -5.45 -16.41
N SER A 73 1.31 -5.01 -15.66
CA SER A 73 0.06 -5.73 -15.33
C SER A 73 0.25 -7.01 -14.52
N LYS A 74 1.39 -7.20 -13.88
CA LYS A 74 1.71 -8.43 -13.13
C LYS A 74 1.41 -8.33 -11.63
N LEU A 75 1.41 -7.11 -11.07
CA LEU A 75 1.22 -6.87 -9.65
C LEU A 75 -0.08 -6.12 -9.40
N TYR A 76 -0.93 -6.67 -8.56
CA TYR A 76 -2.07 -5.99 -7.99
C TYR A 76 -1.76 -5.49 -6.57
N VAL A 77 -2.26 -4.33 -6.22
CA VAL A 77 -2.20 -3.81 -4.87
C VAL A 77 -3.57 -3.37 -4.41
N GLN A 78 -4.01 -3.92 -3.30
CA GLN A 78 -5.17 -3.46 -2.55
C GLN A 78 -4.68 -2.56 -1.41
N VAL A 79 -5.18 -1.34 -1.37
CA VAL A 79 -4.90 -0.41 -0.28
C VAL A 79 -5.96 -0.55 0.79
N SER A 80 -5.56 -0.68 2.05
CA SER A 80 -6.49 -0.84 3.16
C SER A 80 -6.12 0.04 4.34
N THR A 81 -7.14 0.62 4.93
CA THR A 81 -7.07 1.38 6.19
C THR A 81 -7.82 0.67 7.32
N THR A 82 -8.40 -0.49 7.02
CA THR A 82 -9.14 -1.26 8.02
C THR A 82 -8.25 -1.83 9.10
N GLN A 83 -8.77 -1.90 10.31
CA GLN A 83 -8.12 -2.59 11.41
C GLN A 83 -8.27 -4.11 11.34
N ASP A 84 -9.32 -4.58 10.69
CA ASP A 84 -9.54 -6.02 10.48
C ASP A 84 -8.94 -6.47 9.15
N VAL A 85 -7.63 -6.54 9.12
CA VAL A 85 -6.85 -6.94 7.93
C VAL A 85 -7.17 -8.38 7.48
N PRO A 86 -7.27 -9.38 8.37
CA PRO A 86 -7.60 -10.75 7.95
C PRO A 86 -8.92 -10.85 7.19
N THR A 87 -9.97 -10.20 7.67
CA THR A 87 -11.27 -10.19 6.98
C THR A 87 -11.19 -9.49 5.63
N LYS A 88 -10.46 -8.37 5.55
CA LYS A 88 -10.26 -7.66 4.28
C LYS A 88 -9.51 -8.50 3.26
N VAL A 89 -8.45 -9.16 3.67
CA VAL A 89 -7.67 -10.06 2.81
C VAL A 89 -8.57 -11.18 2.26
N LYS A 90 -9.27 -11.90 3.15
CA LYS A 90 -10.18 -12.98 2.77
C LYS A 90 -11.25 -12.51 1.78
N SER A 91 -11.93 -11.41 2.09
CA SER A 91 -12.97 -10.85 1.22
C SER A 91 -12.43 -10.47 -0.16
N THR A 92 -11.26 -9.85 -0.24
CA THR A 92 -10.64 -9.47 -1.51
C THR A 92 -10.25 -10.70 -2.34
N LEU A 93 -9.65 -11.70 -1.71
CA LEU A 93 -9.28 -12.95 -2.38
C LEU A 93 -10.50 -13.69 -2.93
N GLU A 94 -11.59 -13.78 -2.16
CA GLU A 94 -12.85 -14.39 -2.60
C GLU A 94 -13.44 -13.66 -3.80
N LYS A 95 -13.45 -12.34 -3.79
CA LYS A 95 -13.96 -11.52 -4.90
C LYS A 95 -13.12 -11.68 -6.17
N ILE A 96 -11.81 -11.76 -6.04
CA ILE A 96 -10.91 -12.02 -7.17
C ILE A 96 -11.15 -13.41 -7.73
N ARG A 97 -11.26 -14.43 -6.88
CA ARG A 97 -11.56 -15.81 -7.28
C ARG A 97 -12.87 -15.90 -8.06
N ASP A 98 -13.90 -15.22 -7.59
CA ASP A 98 -15.23 -15.26 -8.19
C ASP A 98 -15.36 -14.35 -9.42
N SER A 99 -14.34 -13.51 -9.68
CA SER A 99 -14.29 -12.66 -10.86
C SER A 99 -13.99 -13.46 -12.12
N LYS A 100 -14.80 -13.25 -13.16
CA LYS A 100 -14.61 -13.86 -14.47
C LYS A 100 -13.87 -12.93 -15.45
N SER A 101 -13.14 -11.95 -14.96
CA SER A 101 -12.48 -10.97 -15.81
C SER A 101 -11.23 -11.53 -16.48
N SER A 102 -11.15 -11.42 -17.80
CA SER A 102 -9.94 -11.76 -18.57
C SER A 102 -8.73 -10.88 -18.24
N LYS A 103 -8.95 -9.75 -17.58
CA LYS A 103 -7.89 -8.83 -17.14
C LYS A 103 -6.99 -9.42 -16.04
N LEU A 104 -7.45 -10.50 -15.38
CA LEU A 104 -6.70 -11.21 -14.34
C LEU A 104 -5.65 -12.17 -14.88
N GLU A 105 -5.67 -12.48 -16.18
CA GLU A 105 -4.81 -13.52 -16.76
C GLU A 105 -3.31 -13.22 -16.67
N LYS A 106 -2.94 -11.93 -16.63
CA LYS A 106 -1.54 -11.50 -16.55
C LYS A 106 -1.04 -11.28 -15.13
N VAL A 107 -1.93 -11.23 -14.16
CA VAL A 107 -1.56 -10.93 -12.78
C VAL A 107 -0.93 -12.14 -12.13
N GLU A 108 0.26 -11.94 -11.56
CA GLU A 108 1.05 -12.99 -10.92
C GLU A 108 0.99 -12.88 -9.39
N LYS A 109 0.94 -11.67 -8.85
CA LYS A 109 0.99 -11.40 -7.40
C LYS A 109 -0.01 -10.35 -6.96
N LEU A 110 -0.55 -10.56 -5.77
CA LEU A 110 -1.40 -9.61 -5.06
C LEU A 110 -0.70 -9.13 -3.79
N TYR A 111 -0.62 -7.82 -3.62
CA TYR A 111 -0.12 -7.19 -2.42
C TYR A 111 -1.23 -6.43 -1.70
N PHE A 112 -1.13 -6.37 -0.39
CA PHE A 112 -1.94 -5.46 0.42
C PHE A 112 -1.04 -4.41 1.03
N CYS A 113 -1.34 -3.15 0.75
CA CYS A 113 -0.70 -2.02 1.41
C CYS A 113 -1.60 -1.55 2.56
N VAL A 114 -1.18 -1.85 3.78
CA VAL A 114 -1.97 -1.58 4.99
C VAL A 114 -1.32 -0.45 5.77
N LEU A 115 -1.93 0.72 5.72
CA LEU A 115 -1.42 1.95 6.34
C LEU A 115 -2.01 2.18 7.74
N SER A 116 -2.43 1.11 8.41
CA SER A 116 -2.90 1.13 9.80
C SER A 116 -1.76 0.88 10.79
N ASN A 117 -1.96 1.29 12.05
CA ASN A 117 -1.01 1.03 13.14
C ASN A 117 -1.09 -0.40 13.69
N ASP A 118 -1.98 -1.23 13.13
CA ASP A 118 -2.16 -2.56 13.66
C ASP A 118 -0.96 -3.44 13.31
N SER A 119 -0.47 -4.11 14.34
CA SER A 119 0.69 -4.97 14.23
C SER A 119 0.44 -6.10 13.20
N ILE A 120 1.50 -6.46 12.50
CA ILE A 120 1.57 -7.62 11.60
C ILE A 120 1.04 -8.90 12.29
N ASP A 121 1.05 -8.95 13.61
CA ASP A 121 0.62 -10.13 14.38
C ASP A 121 -0.84 -10.50 14.15
N LYS A 122 -1.73 -9.52 13.95
CA LYS A 122 -3.13 -9.81 13.61
C LYS A 122 -3.32 -10.42 12.23
N VAL A 123 -2.41 -10.14 11.31
CA VAL A 123 -2.47 -10.70 9.96
C VAL A 123 -1.90 -12.13 9.91
N LYS A 124 -1.05 -12.50 10.87
CA LYS A 124 -0.53 -13.87 11.00
C LYS A 124 -1.64 -14.90 11.28
N ASP A 125 -2.75 -14.46 11.84
CA ASP A 125 -3.88 -15.32 12.16
C ASP A 125 -4.77 -15.61 10.93
N TYR A 126 -4.49 -15.00 9.78
CA TYR A 126 -5.20 -15.33 8.55
C TYR A 126 -4.90 -16.76 8.11
N VAL A 127 -5.94 -17.57 8.06
CA VAL A 127 -5.91 -18.93 7.52
C VAL A 127 -6.69 -18.91 6.21
N GLY A 128 -6.02 -19.03 5.10
CA GLY A 128 -6.65 -19.02 3.79
C GLY A 128 -5.74 -19.57 2.70
N GLU A 129 -6.26 -19.62 1.47
CA GLU A 129 -5.51 -20.08 0.32
C GLU A 129 -4.36 -19.11 -0.01
N ASP A 130 -3.18 -19.67 -0.26
CA ASP A 130 -1.98 -18.91 -0.63
C ASP A 130 -1.96 -18.60 -2.13
N ARG A 131 -2.94 -19.12 -2.88
CA ARG A 131 -3.02 -18.96 -4.33
C ARG A 131 -4.46 -18.92 -4.81
N ILE A 132 -4.76 -18.01 -5.72
CA ILE A 132 -6.05 -17.93 -6.40
C ILE A 132 -5.81 -17.89 -7.91
N GLY A 133 -6.14 -18.99 -8.60
CA GLY A 133 -5.81 -19.14 -10.01
C GLY A 133 -4.31 -19.04 -10.22
N ASN A 134 -3.87 -18.04 -10.98
CA ASN A 134 -2.45 -17.76 -11.24
C ASN A 134 -1.85 -16.73 -10.27
N ILE A 135 -2.64 -16.20 -9.34
CA ILE A 135 -2.22 -15.13 -8.44
C ILE A 135 -1.68 -15.74 -7.15
N ASP A 136 -0.40 -15.50 -6.87
CA ASP A 136 0.23 -15.86 -5.61
C ASP A 136 -0.04 -14.81 -4.53
N PHE A 137 -0.43 -15.28 -3.36
CA PHE A 137 -0.54 -14.48 -2.16
C PHE A 137 0.08 -15.22 -0.98
N VAL A 138 1.28 -14.82 -0.60
CA VAL A 138 1.98 -15.37 0.57
C VAL A 138 1.91 -14.35 1.69
N LYS A 139 1.05 -14.59 2.64
CA LYS A 139 0.64 -13.71 3.76
C LYS A 139 1.62 -12.59 4.12
N LYS A 140 2.77 -12.95 4.69
CA LYS A 140 3.72 -11.97 5.20
C LYS A 140 4.56 -11.29 4.12
N ASP A 141 4.76 -11.94 2.97
CA ASP A 141 5.60 -11.41 1.90
C ASP A 141 4.83 -10.45 1.00
N ASN A 142 3.50 -10.57 0.99
CA ASN A 142 2.61 -9.75 0.17
C ASN A 142 1.85 -8.69 0.95
N LEU A 143 2.28 -8.42 2.19
CA LEU A 143 1.77 -7.32 3.01
C LEU A 143 2.83 -6.24 3.14
N ILE A 144 2.43 -5.01 2.86
CA ILE A 144 3.27 -3.82 3.07
C ILE A 144 2.57 -2.98 4.13
N THR A 145 3.11 -2.98 5.33
CA THR A 145 2.61 -2.19 6.45
C THR A 145 3.43 -0.92 6.65
N THR A 146 2.96 -0.01 7.47
CA THR A 146 3.73 1.16 7.88
C THR A 146 5.09 0.76 8.48
N ASP A 147 5.11 -0.30 9.31
CA ASP A 147 6.35 -0.80 9.91
C ASP A 147 7.31 -1.36 8.86
N ASP A 148 6.80 -2.04 7.83
CA ASP A 148 7.62 -2.54 6.71
C ASP A 148 8.26 -1.40 5.93
N ILE A 149 7.53 -0.33 5.69
CA ILE A 149 8.05 0.88 5.02
C ILE A 149 9.20 1.47 5.82
N ILE A 150 9.02 1.66 7.13
CA ILE A 150 10.05 2.18 8.03
C ILE A 150 11.24 1.23 8.09
N GLN A 151 11.01 -0.06 8.21
CA GLN A 151 12.08 -1.04 8.28
C GLN A 151 12.89 -1.09 6.97
N ARG A 152 12.24 -1.01 5.83
CA ARG A 152 12.93 -0.93 4.55
C ARG A 152 13.73 0.36 4.40
N ALA A 153 13.20 1.49 4.84
CA ALA A 153 13.94 2.74 4.87
C ALA A 153 15.21 2.66 5.71
N LYS A 154 15.23 1.84 6.78
CA LYS A 154 16.42 1.61 7.62
C LYS A 154 17.45 0.71 6.96
N THR A 155 17.04 -0.22 6.12
CA THR A 155 17.90 -1.29 5.58
C THR A 155 18.28 -1.12 4.12
N ASP A 156 17.52 -0.34 3.36
CA ASP A 156 17.72 -0.09 1.93
C ASP A 156 17.94 1.42 1.70
N ILE A 157 19.19 1.80 1.50
CA ILE A 157 19.56 3.22 1.35
C ILE A 157 18.96 3.85 0.08
N LYS A 158 18.80 3.08 -0.99
CA LYS A 158 18.18 3.57 -2.23
C LYS A 158 16.71 3.89 -2.00
N PHE A 159 16.00 2.98 -1.38
CA PHE A 159 14.60 3.20 -0.99
C PHE A 159 14.46 4.39 -0.02
N GLN A 160 15.32 4.47 0.99
CA GLN A 160 15.35 5.57 1.96
C GLN A 160 15.47 6.93 1.28
N LYS A 161 16.45 7.08 0.38
CA LYS A 161 16.68 8.34 -0.33
C LYS A 161 15.52 8.71 -1.24
N ALA A 162 15.02 7.75 -2.02
CA ALA A 162 13.92 7.99 -2.94
C ALA A 162 12.64 8.40 -2.19
N LEU A 163 12.31 7.73 -1.09
CA LEU A 163 11.16 8.07 -0.28
C LEU A 163 11.33 9.42 0.41
N PHE A 164 12.49 9.69 0.99
CA PHE A 164 12.78 10.97 1.63
C PHE A 164 12.64 12.14 0.64
N ASP A 165 13.25 12.05 -0.53
CA ASP A 165 13.21 13.11 -1.56
C ASP A 165 11.76 13.37 -2.00
N PHE A 166 10.96 12.33 -2.18
CA PHE A 166 9.56 12.46 -2.50
C PHE A 166 8.78 13.17 -1.40
N LEU A 167 8.90 12.73 -0.15
CA LEU A 167 8.17 13.31 0.99
C LEU A 167 8.58 14.76 1.26
N GLN A 168 9.84 15.11 1.05
CA GLN A 168 10.33 16.46 1.20
C GLN A 168 9.74 17.39 0.13
N ASN A 169 9.69 16.96 -1.12
CA ASN A 169 9.09 17.72 -2.22
C ASN A 169 7.59 17.93 -2.02
N GLU A 170 6.87 16.95 -1.50
CA GLU A 170 5.45 17.10 -1.16
C GLU A 170 5.21 18.16 -0.08
N ASN A 171 6.04 18.19 0.95
CA ASN A 171 5.95 19.23 1.99
C ASN A 171 6.21 20.63 1.42
N ASP A 172 7.18 20.77 0.53
CA ASP A 172 7.51 22.05 -0.08
C ASP A 172 6.38 22.56 -1.01
N SER A 173 5.63 21.65 -1.64
CA SER A 173 4.49 21.99 -2.49
C SER A 173 3.23 22.40 -1.71
N LEU A 174 3.15 22.05 -0.43
CA LEU A 174 2.02 22.39 0.44
C LEU A 174 2.25 23.71 1.22
N MET A 175 3.43 24.26 1.14
CA MET A 175 3.79 25.54 1.73
C MET A 175 3.85 26.67 0.69
#